data_5b28010e2d1ab7ad10d99816091c1303
#
_entry.id   5b28010e2d1ab7ad10d99816091c1303
#
_cell.length_a   1.000
_cell.length_b   1.000
_cell.length_c   1.000
_cell.angle_alpha   90.00
_cell.angle_beta   90.00
_cell.angle_gamma   90.00
#
_symmetry.space_group_name_H-M   'P 1'
#
loop_
_entity.id
_entity.type
_entity.pdbx_description
1 polymer ?
#
loop_
_entity_poly.entity_id
_entity_poly.type
_entity_poly.pdbx_seq_one_letter_code
_entity_poly.pdbx_strand_id
1 'polypeptide(L)'
;VKKINNSYVSMIWQSLSEGPNMDSSLIGLNLSNEESLSLVLLELITPCYDSFPFFIKERCRNSLAYAINFYDEELLLRLYESAIPLFDPPNNLTMKKFYVTVWGSLFPEESFLINNPEEYVEIYFNELYKK
;
A
#
# COMPACT_ATOMS: atom_id res chain seq x y z
N VAL A 1 -9.05 10.59 16.38
CA VAL A 1 -8.06 11.08 15.43
C VAL A 1 -7.34 9.91 14.78
N LYS A 2 -7.31 9.92 13.46
CA LYS A 2 -6.61 8.90 12.66
C LYS A 2 -5.35 9.51 12.09
N LYS A 3 -4.21 9.02 12.55
CA LYS A 3 -2.90 9.53 12.12
C LYS A 3 -2.52 8.96 10.78
N ILE A 4 -2.11 9.83 9.84
CA ILE A 4 -1.70 9.42 8.49
C ILE A 4 -0.39 10.09 8.11
N ASN A 5 0.29 9.47 7.16
CA ASN A 5 1.46 10.03 6.49
C ASN A 5 1.72 9.20 5.23
N ASN A 6 2.23 9.85 4.18
CA ASN A 6 2.53 9.17 2.93
C ASN A 6 3.58 8.06 3.09
N SER A 7 4.45 8.18 4.08
CA SER A 7 5.44 7.15 4.37
C SER A 7 4.80 5.81 4.72
N TYR A 8 3.62 5.82 5.34
CA TYR A 8 2.90 4.58 5.63
C TYR A 8 2.40 3.88 4.37
N VAL A 9 2.03 4.65 3.35
CA VAL A 9 1.67 4.09 2.05
C VAL A 9 2.89 3.43 1.41
N SER A 10 4.03 4.14 1.41
CA SER A 10 5.28 3.61 0.88
C SER A 10 5.74 2.36 1.61
N MET A 11 5.50 2.26 2.92
CA MET A 11 5.82 1.05 3.70
C MET A 11 5.08 -0.19 3.17
N ILE A 12 3.85 -0.03 2.70
CA ILE A 12 3.08 -1.13 2.12
C ILE A 12 3.79 -1.63 0.84
N TRP A 13 4.30 -0.72 0.02
CA TRP A 13 4.94 -1.06 -1.25
C TRP A 13 6.36 -1.58 -1.11
N GLN A 14 7.03 -1.35 0.02
CA GLN A 14 8.44 -1.73 0.19
C GLN A 14 8.69 -3.22 0.08
N SER A 15 7.70 -4.05 0.38
CA SER A 15 7.84 -5.50 0.19
C SER A 15 8.04 -5.91 -1.27
N LEU A 16 7.76 -5.01 -2.21
CA LEU A 16 7.93 -5.24 -3.64
C LEU A 16 9.31 -4.82 -4.15
N SER A 17 10.15 -4.26 -3.30
CA SER A 17 11.51 -3.88 -3.65
C SER A 17 12.48 -5.03 -3.43
N GLU A 18 13.70 -4.87 -3.96
CA GLU A 18 14.75 -5.85 -3.74
C GLU A 18 15.10 -5.96 -2.25
N GLY A 19 15.23 -7.20 -1.77
CA GLY A 19 15.58 -7.44 -0.38
C GLY A 19 15.74 -8.92 -0.09
N PRO A 20 16.17 -9.27 1.12
CA PRO A 20 16.49 -10.67 1.47
C PRO A 20 15.29 -11.61 1.44
N ASN A 21 14.08 -11.07 1.55
CA ASN A 21 12.86 -11.87 1.55
C ASN A 21 12.22 -11.97 0.18
N MET A 22 12.81 -11.37 -0.84
CA MET A 22 12.28 -11.44 -2.21
C MET A 22 12.62 -12.80 -2.82
N ASP A 23 11.58 -13.57 -3.13
CA ASP A 23 11.72 -14.85 -3.83
C ASP A 23 11.98 -14.59 -5.31
N SER A 24 13.07 -15.16 -5.83
CA SER A 24 13.44 -14.99 -7.22
C SER A 24 12.39 -15.50 -8.19
N SER A 25 11.55 -16.45 -7.78
CA SER A 25 10.47 -16.97 -8.63
C SER A 25 9.39 -15.94 -8.90
N LEU A 26 9.30 -14.90 -8.07
CA LEU A 26 8.30 -13.82 -8.23
C LEU A 26 8.82 -12.70 -9.12
N ILE A 27 10.14 -12.54 -9.23
CA ILE A 27 10.75 -11.47 -10.03
C ILE A 27 10.43 -11.72 -11.50
N GLY A 28 9.96 -10.67 -12.17
CA GLY A 28 9.58 -10.76 -13.59
C GLY A 28 8.10 -11.08 -13.83
N LEU A 29 7.33 -11.34 -12.77
CA LEU A 29 5.88 -11.48 -12.92
C LEU A 29 5.29 -10.16 -13.39
N ASN A 30 4.32 -10.26 -14.30
CA ASN A 30 3.63 -9.09 -14.84
C ASN A 30 2.36 -8.85 -14.03
N LEU A 31 2.31 -7.72 -13.31
CA LEU A 31 1.15 -7.37 -12.48
C LEU A 31 -0.11 -7.08 -13.30
N SER A 32 0.01 -6.92 -14.61
CA SER A 32 -1.16 -6.79 -15.50
C SER A 32 -1.88 -8.13 -15.70
N ASN A 33 -1.23 -9.24 -15.30
CA ASN A 33 -1.85 -10.56 -15.26
C ASN A 33 -2.50 -10.74 -13.89
N GLU A 34 -3.78 -11.05 -13.87
CA GLU A 34 -4.57 -11.13 -12.63
C GLU A 34 -4.04 -12.17 -11.65
N GLU A 35 -3.65 -13.34 -12.15
CA GLU A 35 -3.09 -14.40 -11.29
C GLU A 35 -1.74 -13.99 -10.70
N SER A 36 -0.89 -13.36 -11.49
CA SER A 36 0.41 -12.87 -11.03
C SER A 36 0.24 -11.78 -9.99
N LEU A 37 -0.70 -10.86 -10.20
CA LEU A 37 -1.00 -9.81 -9.23
C LEU A 37 -1.47 -10.41 -7.91
N SER A 38 -2.40 -11.34 -7.95
CA SER A 38 -2.89 -12.03 -6.75
C SER A 38 -1.77 -12.74 -6.00
N LEU A 39 -0.87 -13.39 -6.71
CA LEU A 39 0.25 -14.10 -6.10
C LEU A 39 1.21 -13.13 -5.40
N VAL A 40 1.55 -12.02 -6.03
CA VAL A 40 2.42 -10.99 -5.44
C VAL A 40 1.78 -10.38 -4.20
N LEU A 41 0.47 -10.12 -4.23
CA LEU A 41 -0.24 -9.59 -3.06
C LEU A 41 -0.18 -10.58 -1.89
N LEU A 42 -0.43 -11.86 -2.14
CA LEU A 42 -0.46 -12.89 -1.11
C LEU A 42 0.93 -13.22 -0.56
N GLU A 43 1.95 -13.24 -1.40
CA GLU A 43 3.28 -13.68 -1.01
C GLU A 43 4.17 -12.56 -0.48
N LEU A 44 3.93 -11.30 -0.87
CA LEU A 44 4.79 -10.19 -0.49
C LEU A 44 4.08 -9.12 0.35
N ILE A 45 2.95 -8.61 -0.12
CA ILE A 45 2.29 -7.48 0.54
C ILE A 45 1.62 -7.91 1.85
N THR A 46 0.81 -8.95 1.83
CA THR A 46 0.08 -9.41 3.01
C THR A 46 1.01 -9.81 4.16
N PRO A 47 2.04 -10.64 3.94
CA PRO A 47 2.95 -11.00 5.03
C PRO A 47 3.71 -9.81 5.59
N CYS A 48 4.13 -8.87 4.73
CA CYS A 48 4.82 -7.67 5.17
C CYS A 48 3.92 -6.82 6.08
N TYR A 49 2.71 -6.55 5.62
CA TYR A 49 1.73 -5.80 6.41
C TYR A 49 1.46 -6.48 7.77
N ASP A 50 1.26 -7.81 7.75
CA ASP A 50 0.96 -8.56 8.96
C ASP A 50 2.10 -8.53 9.97
N SER A 51 3.34 -8.29 9.54
CA SER A 51 4.51 -8.21 10.40
C SER A 51 4.61 -6.89 11.18
N PHE A 52 3.87 -5.87 10.78
CA PHE A 52 3.94 -4.56 11.44
C PHE A 52 3.29 -4.57 12.82
N PRO A 53 3.81 -3.75 13.77
CA PRO A 53 3.11 -3.53 15.03
C PRO A 53 1.70 -2.98 14.80
N PHE A 54 0.81 -3.24 15.74
CA PHE A 54 -0.61 -2.88 15.59
C PHE A 54 -0.82 -1.40 15.26
N PHE A 55 -0.13 -0.49 15.95
CA PHE A 55 -0.34 0.94 15.70
C PHE A 55 0.16 1.35 14.30
N ILE A 56 1.20 0.71 13.79
CA ILE A 56 1.69 0.94 12.42
C ILE A 56 0.68 0.39 11.42
N LYS A 57 0.14 -0.81 11.66
CA LYS A 57 -0.91 -1.37 10.80
C LYS A 57 -2.09 -0.43 10.66
N GLU A 58 -2.56 0.15 11.77
CA GLU A 58 -3.67 1.09 11.74
C GLU A 58 -3.35 2.33 10.91
N ARG A 59 -2.15 2.88 11.08
CA ARG A 59 -1.73 4.07 10.34
C ARG A 59 -1.53 3.78 8.86
N CYS A 60 -1.01 2.61 8.52
CA CYS A 60 -0.92 2.17 7.12
C CYS A 60 -2.32 2.03 6.50
N ARG A 61 -3.25 1.40 7.23
CA ARG A 61 -4.63 1.26 6.77
C ARG A 61 -5.28 2.63 6.56
N ASN A 62 -5.18 3.52 7.54
CA ASN A 62 -5.77 4.85 7.44
C ASN A 62 -5.15 5.67 6.30
N SER A 63 -3.83 5.58 6.15
CA SER A 63 -3.11 6.31 5.09
C SER A 63 -3.45 5.77 3.71
N LEU A 64 -3.61 4.46 3.57
CA LEU A 64 -4.00 3.84 2.30
C LEU A 64 -5.44 4.28 1.92
N ALA A 65 -6.37 4.24 2.87
CA ALA A 65 -7.74 4.70 2.63
C ALA A 65 -7.76 6.18 2.22
N TYR A 66 -7.00 7.02 2.92
CA TYR A 66 -6.90 8.44 2.61
C TYR A 66 -6.36 8.67 1.19
N ALA A 67 -5.33 7.95 0.81
CA ALA A 67 -4.76 8.03 -0.52
C ALA A 67 -5.78 7.63 -1.59
N ILE A 68 -6.51 6.53 -1.39
CA ILE A 68 -7.52 6.07 -2.34
C ILE A 68 -8.61 7.14 -2.53
N ASN A 69 -9.04 7.78 -1.45
CA ASN A 69 -10.15 8.75 -1.52
C ASN A 69 -9.73 10.10 -2.09
N PHE A 70 -8.51 10.57 -1.83
CA PHE A 70 -8.18 11.98 -2.03
C PHE A 70 -7.00 12.26 -2.95
N TYR A 71 -6.16 11.26 -3.30
CA TYR A 71 -4.98 11.50 -4.12
C TYR A 71 -5.29 11.25 -5.60
N ASP A 72 -4.62 12.03 -6.46
CA ASP A 72 -4.73 11.84 -7.91
C ASP A 72 -3.80 10.71 -8.39
N GLU A 73 -3.97 10.34 -9.67
CA GLU A 73 -3.21 9.24 -10.27
C GLU A 73 -1.70 9.48 -10.21
N GLU A 74 -1.25 10.71 -10.42
CA GLU A 74 0.17 11.05 -10.42
C GLU A 74 0.79 10.85 -9.03
N LEU A 75 0.10 11.29 -7.98
CA LEU A 75 0.60 11.12 -6.61
C LEU A 75 0.60 9.65 -6.20
N LEU A 76 -0.45 8.91 -6.54
CA LEU A 76 -0.52 7.47 -6.26
C LEU A 76 0.64 6.72 -6.93
N LEU A 77 0.94 7.05 -8.18
CA LEU A 77 2.08 6.45 -8.89
C LEU A 77 3.41 6.83 -8.23
N ARG A 78 3.56 8.08 -7.85
CA ARG A 78 4.78 8.56 -7.20
C ARG A 78 5.07 7.86 -5.88
N LEU A 79 4.02 7.62 -5.08
CA LEU A 79 4.16 6.89 -3.82
C LEU A 79 4.55 5.42 -4.05
N TYR A 80 4.02 4.81 -5.10
CA TYR A 80 4.42 3.47 -5.49
C TYR A 80 5.89 3.44 -5.91
N GLU A 81 6.28 4.32 -6.81
CA GLU A 81 7.66 4.38 -7.34
C GLU A 81 8.69 4.75 -6.27
N SER A 82 8.29 5.49 -5.24
CA SER A 82 9.19 5.87 -4.15
C SER A 82 9.74 4.66 -3.37
N ALA A 83 9.04 3.53 -3.41
CA ALA A 83 9.49 2.30 -2.79
C ALA A 83 10.49 1.51 -3.66
N ILE A 84 10.76 1.97 -4.87
CA ILE A 84 11.64 1.33 -5.85
C ILE A 84 11.26 -0.14 -6.05
N PRO A 85 10.00 -0.43 -6.42
CA PRO A 85 9.54 -1.80 -6.58
C PRO A 85 10.19 -2.48 -7.80
N LEU A 86 10.30 -3.80 -7.73
CA LEU A 86 10.81 -4.62 -8.84
C LEU A 86 9.75 -4.93 -9.90
N PHE A 87 8.53 -4.45 -9.69
CA PHE A 87 7.40 -4.72 -10.56
C PHE A 87 6.87 -3.40 -11.14
N ASP A 88 6.64 -3.38 -12.45
CA ASP A 88 5.91 -2.27 -13.05
C ASP A 88 4.47 -2.30 -12.56
N PRO A 89 3.82 -1.15 -12.36
CA PRO A 89 2.41 -1.14 -12.00
C PRO A 89 1.57 -1.77 -13.11
N PRO A 90 0.40 -2.35 -12.79
CA PRO A 90 -0.48 -2.93 -13.81
C PRO A 90 -0.84 -1.88 -14.87
N ASN A 91 -0.65 -2.21 -16.16
CA ASN A 91 -0.96 -1.28 -17.25
C ASN A 91 -2.44 -1.31 -17.65
N ASN A 92 -3.21 -2.27 -17.15
CA ASN A 92 -4.63 -2.44 -17.41
C ASN A 92 -5.52 -1.93 -16.28
N LEU A 93 -4.93 -1.30 -15.28
CA LEU A 93 -5.66 -0.68 -14.16
C LEU A 93 -5.18 0.76 -13.99
N THR A 94 -6.08 1.63 -13.53
CA THR A 94 -5.65 2.93 -13.01
C THR A 94 -4.89 2.69 -11.71
N MET A 95 -4.08 3.65 -11.29
CA MET A 95 -3.39 3.55 -10.00
C MET A 95 -4.39 3.45 -8.86
N LYS A 96 -5.50 4.19 -8.94
CA LYS A 96 -6.55 4.08 -7.93
C LYS A 96 -7.10 2.66 -7.86
N LYS A 97 -7.40 2.03 -8.98
CA LYS A 97 -7.91 0.65 -9.00
C LYS A 97 -6.87 -0.35 -8.48
N PHE A 98 -5.61 -0.11 -8.76
CA PHE A 98 -4.53 -0.92 -8.22
C PHE A 98 -4.50 -0.82 -6.69
N TYR A 99 -4.56 0.40 -6.14
CA TYR A 99 -4.63 0.62 -4.69
C TYR A 99 -5.87 -0.03 -4.08
N VAL A 100 -7.02 0.06 -4.75
CA VAL A 100 -8.26 -0.58 -4.29
C VAL A 100 -8.11 -2.11 -4.28
N THR A 101 -7.41 -2.68 -5.26
CA THR A 101 -7.13 -4.12 -5.30
C THR A 101 -6.29 -4.55 -4.10
N VAL A 102 -5.27 -3.75 -3.75
CA VAL A 102 -4.45 -3.99 -2.55
C VAL A 102 -5.33 -3.89 -1.29
N TRP A 103 -6.18 -2.88 -1.22
CA TRP A 103 -7.11 -2.74 -0.09
C TRP A 103 -7.97 -3.99 0.07
N GLY A 104 -8.55 -4.48 -1.02
CA GLY A 104 -9.40 -5.69 -1.00
C GLY A 104 -8.66 -6.92 -0.53
N SER A 105 -7.36 -7.02 -0.81
CA SER A 105 -6.53 -8.13 -0.35
C SER A 105 -6.20 -8.03 1.13
N LEU A 106 -5.91 -6.83 1.63
CA LEU A 106 -5.54 -6.60 3.03
C LEU A 106 -6.75 -6.51 3.96
N PHE A 107 -7.83 -5.90 3.49
CA PHE A 107 -9.01 -5.58 4.30
C PHE A 107 -10.30 -5.99 3.60
N PRO A 108 -10.49 -7.30 3.32
CA PRO A 108 -11.62 -7.76 2.51
C PRO A 108 -13.00 -7.46 3.10
N GLU A 109 -13.08 -7.28 4.42
CA GLU A 109 -14.34 -7.01 5.12
C GLU A 109 -14.59 -5.53 5.41
N GLU A 110 -13.69 -4.65 4.97
CA GLU A 110 -13.75 -3.23 5.31
C GLU A 110 -13.87 -2.34 4.08
N SER A 111 -14.68 -1.29 4.20
CA SER A 111 -14.77 -0.26 3.17
C SER A 111 -13.62 0.73 3.30
N PHE A 112 -13.07 1.16 2.17
CA PHE A 112 -12.06 2.22 2.15
C PHE A 112 -12.70 3.62 2.15
N LEU A 113 -14.02 3.73 2.01
CA LEU A 113 -14.68 5.04 1.90
C LEU A 113 -14.55 5.85 3.18
N ILE A 114 -14.20 7.12 3.02
CA ILE A 114 -14.05 8.07 4.11
C ILE A 114 -15.18 9.08 4.04
N ASN A 115 -16.01 9.11 5.09
CA ASN A 115 -17.12 10.05 5.21
C ASN A 115 -16.72 11.31 5.99
N ASN A 116 -15.75 11.19 6.91
CA ASN A 116 -15.32 12.26 7.80
C ASN A 116 -13.81 12.52 7.62
N PRO A 117 -13.39 13.22 6.55
CA PRO A 117 -11.97 13.47 6.33
C PRO A 117 -11.30 14.27 7.45
N GLU A 118 -12.06 15.06 8.21
CA GLU A 118 -11.54 15.83 9.33
C GLU A 118 -11.06 14.96 10.51
N GLU A 119 -11.38 13.67 10.53
CA GLU A 119 -10.86 12.75 11.54
C GLU A 119 -9.40 12.36 11.24
N TYR A 120 -8.92 12.64 10.04
CA TYR A 120 -7.59 12.24 9.57
C TYR A 120 -6.62 13.39 9.78
N VAL A 121 -5.51 13.12 10.46
CA VAL A 121 -4.50 14.14 10.77
C VAL A 121 -3.14 13.66 10.27
N GLU A 122 -2.53 14.46 9.41
CA GLU A 122 -1.19 14.17 8.93
C GLU A 122 -0.19 14.43 10.05
N ILE A 123 0.64 13.42 10.37
CA ILE A 123 1.70 13.55 11.37
C ILE A 123 3.04 13.79 10.69
N TYR A 124 3.99 14.31 11.45
CA TYR A 124 5.32 14.60 10.93
C TYR A 124 6.19 13.34 10.87
N PHE A 125 7.21 13.39 10.05
CA PHE A 125 8.13 12.27 9.83
C PHE A 125 8.74 11.75 11.13
N ASN A 126 9.08 12.64 12.07
CA ASN A 126 9.69 12.24 13.35
C ASN A 126 8.70 11.54 14.30
N GLU A 127 7.43 11.46 13.96
CA GLU A 127 6.39 10.82 14.78
C GLU A 127 5.97 9.44 14.25
N LEU A 128 6.52 9.01 13.12
CA LEU A 128 6.05 7.80 12.42
C LEU A 128 6.09 6.54 13.29
N TYR A 129 7.08 6.40 14.16
CA TYR A 129 7.27 5.21 14.98
C TYR A 129 6.92 5.43 16.46
N LYS A 130 6.26 6.54 16.77
CA LYS A 130 5.80 6.86 18.11
C LYS A 130 4.30 6.60 18.22
N LYS A 131 3.90 5.83 19.21
CA LYS A 131 2.49 5.64 19.49
C LYS A 131 1.84 6.98 19.91
#